data_9286dfcb424e87f5bcddee4409240529
#
_entry.id   9286dfcb424e87f5bcddee4409240529
#
_cell.length_a   1.000
_cell.length_b   1.000
_cell.length_c   1.000
_cell.angle_alpha   90.00
_cell.angle_beta   90.00
_cell.angle_gamma   90.00
#
_symmetry.space_group_name_H-M   'P 1'
#
loop_
_entity.id
_entity.type
_entity.pdbx_description
1 polymer ?
#
loop_
_entity_poly.entity_id
_entity_poly.type
_entity_poly.pdbx_seq_one_letter_code
_entity_poly.pdbx_strand_id
1 'polypeptide(L)'
;MAKVIAFNKPFGVICQFSGEGDTLANYVNIPDIYPVGRLDKDSEGLVILTDDGYLQNRVSDPKYKKIKTYVVQVEGEITNSATSALEKGVKLKDGMTKPASIKKIKEPDWLWDRSNPIRIRKNIPTSWIEVSISEGRNRQVRRMTACVGFPTLRLIRILSLIHISEPTRPMNI
;
A
#
# COMPACT_ATOMS: atom_id res chain seq x y z
N MET A 1 15.70 -13.21 -20.05
CA MET A 1 15.13 -13.49 -18.72
C MET A 1 14.53 -12.19 -18.17
N ALA A 2 13.29 -12.21 -17.72
CA ALA A 2 12.62 -11.06 -17.15
C ALA A 2 13.30 -10.61 -15.85
N LYS A 3 13.43 -9.30 -15.67
CA LYS A 3 13.92 -8.70 -14.43
C LYS A 3 12.73 -8.36 -13.55
N VAL A 4 12.80 -8.75 -12.29
CA VAL A 4 11.82 -8.38 -11.26
C VAL A 4 12.59 -7.88 -10.04
N ILE A 5 12.27 -6.67 -9.62
CA ILE A 5 12.95 -6.00 -8.52
C ILE A 5 11.90 -5.57 -7.50
N ALA A 6 12.14 -5.90 -6.24
CA ALA A 6 11.39 -5.37 -5.12
C ALA A 6 12.11 -4.12 -4.61
N PHE A 7 11.43 -3.00 -4.64
CA PHE A 7 11.97 -1.72 -4.19
C PHE A 7 11.18 -1.21 -2.99
N ASN A 8 11.89 -0.78 -1.96
CA ASN A 8 11.29 -0.14 -0.80
C ASN A 8 11.24 1.38 -1.03
N LYS A 9 10.10 1.85 -1.53
CA LYS A 9 9.94 3.27 -1.89
C LYS A 9 9.86 4.14 -0.64
N PRO A 10 10.73 5.15 -0.50
CA PRO A 10 10.64 6.13 0.59
C PRO A 10 9.42 7.04 0.45
N PHE A 11 9.04 7.67 1.56
CA PHE A 11 8.10 8.78 1.56
C PHE A 11 8.60 9.93 0.70
N GLY A 12 7.71 10.56 -0.04
CA GLY A 12 8.03 11.74 -0.85
C GLY A 12 8.54 11.43 -2.26
N VAL A 13 8.77 10.17 -2.58
CA VAL A 13 9.23 9.73 -3.90
C VAL A 13 8.04 9.44 -4.81
N ILE A 14 8.05 10.04 -5.99
CA ILE A 14 7.03 9.81 -7.01
C ILE A 14 7.31 8.49 -7.71
N CYS A 15 6.30 7.63 -7.81
CA CYS A 15 6.39 6.28 -8.36
C CYS A 15 6.44 6.29 -9.90
N GLN A 16 7.46 6.93 -10.46
CA GLN A 16 7.73 7.02 -11.90
C GLN A 16 9.21 7.32 -12.14
N PHE A 17 9.70 7.08 -13.35
CA PHE A 17 11.10 7.32 -13.73
C PHE A 17 11.35 8.67 -14.40
N SER A 18 10.32 9.41 -14.71
CA SER A 18 10.40 10.71 -15.41
C SER A 18 9.66 11.80 -14.65
N GLY A 19 9.90 13.05 -15.03
CA GLY A 19 9.26 14.21 -14.45
C GLY A 19 10.12 14.94 -13.42
N GLU A 20 9.58 16.05 -12.92
CA GLU A 20 10.24 16.88 -11.92
C GLU A 20 10.06 16.30 -10.51
N GLY A 21 11.00 16.60 -9.63
CA GLY A 21 10.99 16.21 -8.25
C GLY A 21 11.75 14.93 -7.97
N ASP A 22 11.49 14.33 -6.80
CA ASP A 22 12.13 13.10 -6.38
C ASP A 22 11.38 11.90 -6.95
N THR A 23 12.00 11.20 -7.88
CA THR A 23 11.39 10.07 -8.61
C THR A 23 12.19 8.79 -8.41
N LEU A 24 11.66 7.66 -8.90
CA LEU A 24 12.36 6.37 -8.87
C LEU A 24 13.72 6.41 -9.57
N ALA A 25 13.90 7.29 -10.54
CA ALA A 25 15.16 7.45 -11.26
C ALA A 25 16.34 7.84 -10.35
N ASN A 26 16.08 8.49 -9.22
CA ASN A 26 17.10 8.87 -8.25
C ASN A 26 17.59 7.69 -7.39
N TYR A 27 16.88 6.58 -7.39
CA TYR A 27 17.15 5.42 -6.53
C TYR A 27 17.50 4.15 -7.31
N VAL A 28 16.96 4.01 -8.50
CA VAL A 28 17.10 2.78 -9.31
C VAL A 28 17.66 3.14 -10.67
N ASN A 29 18.89 2.71 -10.94
CA ASN A 29 19.58 2.94 -12.20
C ASN A 29 19.64 1.65 -13.04
N ILE A 30 18.47 1.18 -13.43
CA ILE A 30 18.33 0.02 -14.33
C ILE A 30 17.43 0.44 -15.48
N PRO A 31 17.90 0.28 -16.75
CA PRO A 31 17.12 0.68 -17.90
C PRO A 31 15.91 -0.23 -18.13
N ASP A 32 14.87 0.34 -18.75
CA ASP A 32 13.71 -0.38 -19.29
C ASP A 32 12.90 -1.17 -18.25
N ILE A 33 12.89 -0.71 -17.00
CA ILE A 33 12.00 -1.27 -15.98
C ILE A 33 10.93 -0.25 -15.59
N TYR A 34 9.77 -0.77 -15.19
CA TYR A 34 8.59 0.03 -14.86
C TYR A 34 7.90 -0.48 -13.60
N PRO A 35 7.29 0.42 -12.83
CA PRO A 35 6.56 0.01 -11.63
C PRO A 35 5.28 -0.75 -11.98
N VAL A 36 5.04 -1.80 -11.22
CA VAL A 36 3.84 -2.62 -11.29
C VAL A 36 3.05 -2.40 -10.02
N GLY A 37 1.85 -1.81 -10.14
CA GLY A 37 1.07 -1.44 -8.96
C GLY A 37 1.70 -0.27 -8.21
N ARG A 38 1.45 0.93 -8.66
CA ARG A 38 2.03 2.17 -8.14
C ARG A 38 1.67 2.43 -6.68
N LEU A 39 2.58 3.08 -5.97
CA LEU A 39 2.32 3.72 -4.68
C LEU A 39 2.25 5.24 -4.84
N ASP A 40 1.40 5.86 -4.04
CA ASP A 40 1.32 7.31 -3.97
C ASP A 40 2.63 7.91 -3.42
N LYS A 41 2.87 9.19 -3.72
CA LYS A 41 4.05 9.92 -3.27
C LYS A 41 4.22 9.88 -1.75
N ASP A 42 3.11 10.03 -1.01
CA ASP A 42 3.07 10.05 0.45
C ASP A 42 2.92 8.66 1.10
N SER A 43 3.00 7.60 0.30
CA SER A 43 3.01 6.22 0.77
C SER A 43 4.41 5.63 0.67
N GLU A 44 4.70 4.63 1.50
CA GLU A 44 6.01 3.99 1.62
C GLU A 44 5.91 2.48 1.36
N GLY A 45 7.04 1.86 1.11
CA GLY A 45 7.15 0.41 1.10
C GLY A 45 7.23 -0.21 -0.28
N LEU A 46 6.70 -1.41 -0.39
CA LEU A 46 6.94 -2.30 -1.52
C LEU A 46 6.38 -1.78 -2.84
N VAL A 47 7.27 -1.62 -3.81
CA VAL A 47 6.94 -1.44 -5.23
C VAL A 47 7.70 -2.50 -6.03
N ILE A 48 6.98 -3.22 -6.88
CA ILE A 48 7.59 -4.17 -7.81
C ILE A 48 7.92 -3.43 -9.11
N LEU A 49 9.15 -3.60 -9.58
CA LEU A 49 9.64 -3.05 -10.84
C LEU A 49 10.00 -4.21 -11.77
N THR A 50 9.60 -4.13 -13.02
CA THR A 50 9.88 -5.19 -14.00
C THR A 50 10.00 -4.64 -15.43
N ASP A 51 10.74 -5.37 -16.26
CA ASP A 51 10.77 -5.17 -17.71
C ASP A 51 9.77 -6.07 -18.46
N ASP A 52 9.03 -6.91 -17.74
CA ASP A 52 8.08 -7.87 -18.32
C ASP A 52 6.68 -7.24 -18.49
N GLY A 53 6.34 -6.90 -19.74
CA GLY A 53 5.02 -6.36 -20.09
C GLY A 53 3.86 -7.32 -19.81
N TYR A 54 4.09 -8.62 -19.87
CA TYR A 54 3.08 -9.62 -19.52
C TYR A 54 2.73 -9.57 -18.03
N LEU A 55 3.74 -9.46 -17.17
CA LEU A 55 3.55 -9.31 -15.73
C LEU A 55 2.81 -7.99 -15.41
N GLN A 56 3.20 -6.90 -16.09
CA GLN A 56 2.50 -5.61 -15.94
C GLN A 56 1.02 -5.71 -16.29
N ASN A 57 0.68 -6.36 -17.38
CA ASN A 57 -0.70 -6.55 -17.83
C ASN A 57 -1.50 -7.41 -16.85
N ARG A 58 -0.92 -8.48 -16.34
CA ARG A 58 -1.58 -9.35 -15.35
C ARG A 58 -1.85 -8.61 -14.06
N VAL A 59 -0.94 -7.77 -13.63
CA VAL A 59 -1.12 -6.96 -12.42
C VAL A 59 -2.18 -5.88 -12.62
N SER A 60 -2.31 -5.35 -13.83
CA SER A 60 -3.29 -4.30 -14.14
C SER A 60 -4.71 -4.82 -14.37
N ASP A 61 -4.85 -6.10 -14.72
CA ASP A 61 -6.15 -6.68 -15.08
C ASP A 61 -7.00 -6.97 -13.83
N PRO A 62 -8.20 -6.36 -13.72
CA PRO A 62 -9.09 -6.56 -12.57
C PRO A 62 -9.56 -8.00 -12.34
N LYS A 63 -9.50 -8.86 -13.35
CA LYS A 63 -9.91 -10.27 -13.20
C LYS A 63 -8.99 -11.08 -12.29
N TYR A 64 -7.74 -10.63 -12.10
CA TYR A 64 -6.81 -11.24 -11.16
C TYR A 64 -6.96 -10.57 -9.81
N LYS A 65 -7.40 -11.32 -8.80
CA LYS A 65 -7.48 -10.82 -7.43
C LYS A 65 -6.08 -10.52 -6.92
N LYS A 66 -5.85 -9.29 -6.55
CA LYS A 66 -4.59 -8.82 -5.97
C LYS A 66 -4.83 -8.48 -4.51
N ILE A 67 -4.17 -9.20 -3.62
CA ILE A 67 -4.20 -8.86 -2.22
C ILE A 67 -3.00 -7.96 -1.94
N LYS A 68 -3.26 -6.80 -1.36
CA LYS A 68 -2.25 -5.85 -0.91
C LYS A 68 -2.40 -5.68 0.59
N THR A 69 -1.29 -5.79 1.29
CA THR A 69 -1.26 -5.61 2.74
C THR A 69 -0.45 -4.38 3.10
N TYR A 70 -1.02 -3.58 3.97
CA TYR A 70 -0.43 -2.33 4.45
C TYR A 70 -0.32 -2.33 5.95
N VAL A 71 0.74 -1.75 6.45
CA VAL A 71 0.87 -1.33 7.85
C VAL A 71 0.54 0.15 7.90
N VAL A 72 -0.41 0.51 8.74
CA VAL A 72 -1.02 1.84 8.76
C VAL A 72 -0.98 2.41 10.16
N GLN A 73 -0.37 3.58 10.29
CA GLN A 73 -0.48 4.41 11.50
C GLN A 73 -1.65 5.36 11.33
N VAL A 74 -2.56 5.34 12.27
CA VAL A 74 -3.75 6.20 12.27
C VAL A 74 -3.74 7.14 13.47
N GLU A 75 -4.38 8.30 13.32
CA GLU A 75 -4.62 9.24 14.40
C GLU A 75 -5.74 8.71 15.30
N GLY A 76 -5.50 8.74 16.59
CA GLY A 76 -6.43 8.19 17.59
C GLY A 76 -6.16 6.72 17.92
N GLU A 77 -6.73 6.27 19.02
CA GLU A 77 -6.74 4.86 19.43
C GLU A 77 -7.90 4.16 18.73
N ILE A 78 -7.61 3.40 17.68
CA ILE A 78 -8.67 2.80 16.85
C ILE A 78 -9.51 1.80 17.63
N THR A 79 -10.82 1.90 17.51
CA THR A 79 -11.80 1.07 18.23
C THR A 79 -12.10 -0.22 17.49
N ASN A 80 -12.61 -1.23 18.23
CA ASN A 80 -13.10 -2.47 17.63
C ASN A 80 -14.30 -2.22 16.70
N SER A 81 -15.13 -1.25 17.02
CA SER A 81 -16.24 -0.83 16.15
C SER A 81 -15.74 -0.32 14.80
N ALA A 82 -14.69 0.49 14.81
CA ALA A 82 -14.09 1.00 13.58
C ALA A 82 -13.43 -0.11 12.75
N THR A 83 -12.67 -1.01 13.38
CA THR A 83 -12.06 -2.14 12.65
C THR A 83 -13.11 -3.08 12.08
N SER A 84 -14.18 -3.36 12.81
CA SER A 84 -15.31 -4.17 12.30
C SER A 84 -15.98 -3.51 11.09
N ALA A 85 -16.17 -2.20 11.12
CA ALA A 85 -16.75 -1.47 9.99
C ALA A 85 -15.86 -1.56 8.75
N LEU A 86 -14.54 -1.41 8.92
CA LEU A 86 -13.57 -1.58 7.83
C LEU A 86 -13.58 -2.99 7.24
N GLU A 87 -13.69 -4.01 8.08
CA GLU A 87 -13.76 -5.42 7.66
C GLU A 87 -14.99 -5.71 6.80
N LYS A 88 -16.14 -5.16 7.19
CA LYS A 88 -17.40 -5.34 6.44
C LYS A 88 -17.45 -4.56 5.15
N GLY A 89 -16.71 -3.48 5.06
CA GLY A 89 -16.75 -2.51 3.99
C GLY A 89 -17.45 -1.22 4.41
N VAL A 90 -16.95 -0.11 3.87
CA VAL A 90 -17.46 1.23 4.16
C VAL A 90 -17.88 1.92 2.87
N LYS A 91 -18.83 2.84 2.98
CA LYS A 91 -19.32 3.61 1.85
C LYS A 91 -18.42 4.83 1.61
N LEU A 92 -17.70 4.80 0.50
CA LEU A 92 -16.93 5.93 -0.02
C LEU A 92 -17.75 6.67 -1.09
N LYS A 93 -17.24 7.79 -1.58
CA LYS A 93 -17.91 8.57 -2.65
C LYS A 93 -18.15 7.74 -3.93
N ASP A 94 -17.23 6.83 -4.24
CA ASP A 94 -17.26 5.96 -5.41
C ASP A 94 -17.86 4.57 -5.13
N GLY A 95 -18.54 4.41 -4.01
CA GLY A 95 -19.29 3.19 -3.66
C GLY A 95 -18.73 2.44 -2.46
N MET A 96 -19.42 1.34 -2.11
CA MET A 96 -19.01 0.46 -1.03
C MET A 96 -17.68 -0.21 -1.33
N THR A 97 -16.81 -0.29 -0.32
CA THR A 97 -15.59 -1.08 -0.40
C THR A 97 -15.89 -2.56 -0.19
N LYS A 98 -15.09 -3.43 -0.80
CA LYS A 98 -15.15 -4.87 -0.54
C LYS A 98 -14.70 -5.17 0.90
N PRO A 99 -15.12 -6.31 1.47
CA PRO A 99 -14.60 -6.75 2.76
C PRO A 99 -13.08 -6.78 2.78
N ALA A 100 -12.51 -6.37 3.90
CA ALA A 100 -11.07 -6.29 4.11
C ALA A 100 -10.67 -7.09 5.36
N SER A 101 -9.39 -7.43 5.46
CA SER A 101 -8.82 -8.00 6.68
C SER A 101 -8.16 -6.89 7.48
N ILE A 102 -8.55 -6.72 8.73
CA ILE A 102 -8.03 -5.68 9.62
C ILE A 102 -7.51 -6.32 10.90
N LYS A 103 -6.29 -6.01 11.27
CA LYS A 103 -5.69 -6.42 12.54
C LYS A 103 -5.14 -5.22 13.28
N LYS A 104 -5.44 -5.11 14.58
CA LYS A 104 -4.72 -4.17 15.43
C LYS A 104 -3.34 -4.73 15.71
N ILE A 105 -2.31 -3.92 15.57
CA ILE A 105 -0.92 -4.30 15.81
C ILE A 105 -0.23 -3.27 16.69
N LYS A 106 0.92 -3.62 17.22
CA LYS A 106 1.85 -2.67 17.83
C LYS A 106 2.67 -1.99 16.76
N GLU A 107 3.32 -0.89 17.10
CA GLU A 107 4.31 -0.28 16.22
C GLU A 107 5.33 -1.34 15.80
N PRO A 108 5.59 -1.50 14.49
CA PRO A 108 6.52 -2.52 14.01
C PRO A 108 7.95 -2.28 14.51
N ASP A 109 8.63 -3.35 14.91
CA ASP A 109 10.03 -3.29 15.36
C ASP A 109 11.00 -2.89 14.22
N TRP A 110 10.61 -3.19 12.97
CA TRP A 110 11.39 -2.89 11.77
C TRP A 110 11.17 -1.48 11.22
N LEU A 111 10.37 -0.66 11.89
CA LEU A 111 9.98 0.66 11.37
C LEU A 111 11.19 1.58 11.24
N TRP A 112 11.40 2.11 10.02
CA TRP A 112 12.45 3.10 9.75
C TRP A 112 11.97 4.51 10.04
N ASP A 113 12.91 5.40 10.32
CA ASP A 113 12.62 6.82 10.47
C ASP A 113 12.23 7.43 9.12
N ARG A 114 11.19 8.24 9.13
CA ARG A 114 10.74 8.99 7.97
C ARG A 114 11.39 10.38 7.97
N SER A 115 12.01 10.76 6.85
CA SER A 115 12.67 12.06 6.70
C SER A 115 11.74 13.24 6.95
N ASN A 116 10.47 13.07 6.63
CA ASN A 116 9.41 14.03 6.94
C ASN A 116 8.50 13.41 8.02
N PRO A 117 8.65 13.81 9.30
CA PRO A 117 7.89 13.20 10.39
C PRO A 117 6.39 13.35 10.21
N ILE A 118 5.62 12.41 10.79
CA ILE A 118 4.17 12.52 10.84
C ILE A 118 3.75 13.74 11.66
N ARG A 119 2.58 14.30 11.34
CA ARG A 119 1.96 15.33 12.17
C ARG A 119 1.50 14.72 13.48
N ILE A 120 2.05 15.19 14.58
CA ILE A 120 1.63 14.80 15.93
C ILE A 120 0.74 15.91 16.49
N ARG A 121 -0.47 15.56 16.89
CA ARG A 121 -1.34 16.47 17.64
C ARG A 121 -1.18 16.18 19.13
N LYS A 122 -0.98 17.26 19.89
CA LYS A 122 -0.86 17.17 21.35
C LYS A 122 -2.15 16.55 21.93
N ASN A 123 -2.00 15.56 22.80
CA ASN A 123 -3.09 14.84 23.48
C ASN A 123 -3.94 13.90 22.58
N ILE A 124 -3.55 13.68 21.35
CA ILE A 124 -4.19 12.65 20.51
C ILE A 124 -3.20 11.51 20.31
N PRO A 125 -3.50 10.30 20.80
CA PRO A 125 -2.64 9.15 20.58
C PRO A 125 -2.66 8.72 19.12
N THR A 126 -1.75 7.86 18.75
CA THR A 126 -1.77 7.14 17.47
C THR A 126 -1.85 5.64 17.73
N SER A 127 -2.35 4.91 16.77
CA SER A 127 -2.41 3.45 16.82
C SER A 127 -2.06 2.85 15.47
N TRP A 128 -1.79 1.55 15.45
CA TRP A 128 -1.35 0.83 14.27
C TRP A 128 -2.33 -0.29 13.92
N ILE A 129 -2.57 -0.44 12.63
CA ILE A 129 -3.35 -1.56 12.08
C ILE A 129 -2.63 -2.15 10.87
N GLU A 130 -2.91 -3.42 10.61
CA GLU A 130 -2.57 -4.10 9.38
C GLU A 130 -3.82 -4.26 8.54
N VAL A 131 -3.80 -3.78 7.30
CA VAL A 131 -4.95 -3.75 6.39
C VAL A 131 -4.63 -4.56 5.15
N SER A 132 -5.44 -5.56 4.84
CA SER A 132 -5.35 -6.31 3.60
C SER A 132 -6.61 -6.10 2.77
N ILE A 133 -6.43 -5.65 1.53
CA ILE A 133 -7.52 -5.38 0.58
C ILE A 133 -7.28 -6.10 -0.75
N SER A 134 -8.36 -6.41 -1.44
CA SER A 134 -8.34 -7.02 -2.78
C SER A 134 -8.69 -6.06 -3.91
N GLU A 135 -8.83 -4.79 -3.59
CA GLU A 135 -9.13 -3.70 -4.52
C GLU A 135 -7.93 -2.76 -4.65
N GLY A 136 -7.99 -1.87 -5.63
CA GLY A 136 -6.95 -0.88 -5.87
C GLY A 136 -7.52 0.49 -6.26
N ARG A 137 -8.53 0.98 -5.54
CA ARG A 137 -9.08 2.31 -5.78
C ARG A 137 -8.09 3.39 -5.37
N ASN A 138 -8.18 4.55 -6.02
CA ASN A 138 -7.34 5.70 -5.70
C ASN A 138 -7.43 6.07 -4.21
N ARG A 139 -6.30 6.04 -3.52
CA ARG A 139 -6.13 6.41 -2.11
C ARG A 139 -7.12 5.67 -1.17
N GLN A 140 -7.43 4.44 -1.49
CA GLN A 140 -8.52 3.69 -0.85
C GLN A 140 -8.33 3.53 0.66
N VAL A 141 -7.18 3.06 1.12
CA VAL A 141 -6.95 2.82 2.56
C VAL A 141 -7.06 4.13 3.35
N ARG A 142 -6.52 5.23 2.83
CA ARG A 142 -6.61 6.56 3.47
C ARG A 142 -8.05 7.03 3.59
N ARG A 143 -8.85 6.83 2.55
CA ARG A 143 -10.28 7.18 2.56
C ARG A 143 -11.09 6.29 3.50
N MET A 144 -10.76 5.01 3.57
CA MET A 144 -11.42 4.06 4.46
C MET A 144 -11.20 4.43 5.93
N THR A 145 -9.97 4.66 6.33
CA THR A 145 -9.64 5.02 7.73
C THR A 145 -10.24 6.35 8.12
N ALA A 146 -10.20 7.35 7.24
CA ALA A 146 -10.85 8.64 7.47
C ALA A 146 -12.38 8.50 7.63
N CYS A 147 -13.00 7.61 6.85
CA CYS A 147 -14.44 7.35 6.91
C CYS A 147 -14.91 6.87 8.28
N VAL A 148 -14.09 6.10 8.98
CA VAL A 148 -14.38 5.61 10.34
C VAL A 148 -13.84 6.52 11.45
N GLY A 149 -13.27 7.67 11.09
CA GLY A 149 -12.83 8.68 12.04
C GLY A 149 -11.39 8.56 12.54
N PHE A 150 -10.58 7.73 11.90
CA PHE A 150 -9.17 7.51 12.27
C PHE A 150 -8.26 7.74 11.05
N PRO A 151 -7.98 9.01 10.70
CA PRO A 151 -7.21 9.32 9.49
C PRO A 151 -5.82 8.71 9.51
N THR A 152 -5.36 8.28 8.36
CA THR A 152 -4.01 7.73 8.17
C THR A 152 -2.94 8.81 8.30
N LEU A 153 -1.95 8.55 9.14
CA LEU A 153 -0.75 9.37 9.31
C LEU A 153 0.43 8.82 8.51
N ARG A 154 0.54 7.50 8.45
CA ARG A 154 1.62 6.79 7.75
C ARG A 154 1.09 5.51 7.13
N LEU A 155 1.44 5.26 5.87
CA LEU A 155 0.97 4.10 5.11
C LEU A 155 2.15 3.41 4.44
N ILE A 156 2.36 2.14 4.81
CA ILE A 156 3.49 1.34 4.32
C ILE A 156 2.95 0.03 3.71
N ARG A 157 3.20 -0.18 2.43
CA ARG A 157 2.83 -1.46 1.79
C ARG A 157 3.89 -2.50 2.08
N ILE A 158 3.49 -3.64 2.64
CA ILE A 158 4.38 -4.74 2.99
C ILE A 158 4.19 -5.97 2.11
N LEU A 159 3.05 -6.07 1.44
CA LEU A 159 2.72 -7.22 0.61
C LEU A 159 1.91 -6.80 -0.61
N SER A 160 2.25 -7.39 -1.75
CA SER A 160 1.46 -7.34 -2.97
C SER A 160 1.48 -8.73 -3.59
N LEU A 161 0.39 -9.47 -3.43
CA LEU A 161 0.23 -10.81 -3.99
C LEU A 161 -0.65 -10.77 -5.22
N ILE A 162 -0.18 -11.40 -6.29
CA ILE A 162 -0.99 -11.72 -7.46
C ILE A 162 -1.43 -13.16 -7.28
N HIS A 163 -2.74 -13.38 -7.10
CA HIS A 163 -3.31 -14.72 -7.17
C HIS A 163 -3.32 -15.18 -8.62
N ILE A 164 -2.37 -16.05 -8.96
CA ILE A 164 -2.42 -16.81 -10.20
C ILE A 164 -3.17 -18.09 -9.88
N SER A 165 -4.35 -18.27 -10.47
CA SER A 165 -5.17 -19.46 -10.32
C SER A 165 -4.65 -20.63 -11.16
N GLU A 166 -3.35 -20.88 -11.12
CA GLU A 166 -2.76 -22.09 -11.71
C GLU A 166 -2.08 -22.90 -10.62
N PRO A 167 -2.34 -24.23 -10.57
CA PRO A 167 -1.99 -25.05 -9.42
C PRO A 167 -0.52 -25.42 -9.30
N THR A 168 0.40 -24.83 -10.01
CA THR A 168 1.72 -25.43 -10.13
C THR A 168 2.93 -24.51 -10.04
N ARG A 169 2.88 -23.36 -9.38
CA ARG A 169 4.12 -22.75 -8.82
C ARG A 169 3.78 -21.57 -7.92
N PRO A 170 4.09 -21.64 -6.62
CA PRO A 170 4.20 -20.43 -5.85
C PRO A 170 5.36 -19.62 -6.41
N MET A 171 5.09 -18.44 -6.95
CA MET A 171 6.14 -17.44 -7.05
C MET A 171 6.36 -16.90 -5.63
N ASN A 172 7.37 -17.46 -4.97
CA ASN A 172 7.90 -16.88 -3.77
C ASN A 172 8.62 -15.59 -4.17
N ILE A 173 8.02 -14.49 -3.86
CA ILE A 173 8.67 -13.18 -3.85
C ILE A 173 8.96 -12.86 -2.40
#